data_11cba6183330400028845e7957a1f03b
#
_entry.id   11cba6183330400028845e7957a1f03b
#
_cell.length_a   1.000
_cell.length_b   1.000
_cell.length_c   1.000
_cell.angle_alpha   90.00
_cell.angle_beta   90.00
_cell.angle_gamma   90.00
#
_symmetry.space_group_name_H-M   'P 1'
#
loop_
_entity.id
_entity.type
_entity.pdbx_description
1 polymer ?
#
loop_
_entity_poly.entity_id
_entity_poly.type
_entity_poly.pdbx_seq_one_letter_code
_entity_poly.pdbx_strand_id
1 'polypeptide(L)'
;MILADTNAWVHHFRKKDSRLVGFLLQERVHTCDVVVGELLLGSGMPKDANSNLLALPRLPSPTAAETRLFIERHRRAFAGSGVGWADAQIVLAAAKAGARIHTADRDVRRVCKAMGVFLT
;
A
#
# COMPACT_ATOMS: atom_id res chain seq x y z
N MET A 1 2.25 4.93 -11.90
CA MET A 1 1.94 5.17 -10.47
C MET A 1 2.29 3.94 -9.66
N ILE A 2 2.98 4.15 -8.56
CA ILE A 2 3.36 3.09 -7.62
C ILE A 2 2.81 3.46 -6.25
N LEU A 3 2.03 2.57 -5.64
CA LEU A 3 1.59 2.73 -4.26
C LEU A 3 2.43 1.83 -3.37
N ALA A 4 3.26 2.43 -2.51
CA ALA A 4 3.99 1.69 -1.50
C ALA A 4 3.04 1.45 -0.31
N ASP A 5 2.85 0.19 0.08
CA ASP A 5 2.00 -0.15 1.20
C ASP A 5 2.67 0.15 2.55
N THR A 6 1.94 -0.02 3.63
CA THR A 6 2.43 0.25 4.97
C THR A 6 3.70 -0.54 5.28
N ASN A 7 3.72 -1.83 4.95
CA ASN A 7 4.88 -2.69 5.21
C ASN A 7 6.11 -2.28 4.42
N ALA A 8 5.95 -1.80 3.20
CA ALA A 8 7.07 -1.28 2.41
C ALA A 8 7.74 -0.11 3.12
N TRP A 9 6.96 0.82 3.66
CA TRP A 9 7.48 1.96 4.41
C TRP A 9 8.11 1.54 5.72
N VAL A 10 7.48 0.65 6.50
CA VAL A 10 8.04 0.14 7.75
C VAL A 10 9.39 -0.53 7.49
N HIS A 11 9.47 -1.36 6.46
CA HIS A 11 10.72 -2.02 6.08
C HIS A 11 11.79 -0.99 5.71
N HIS A 12 11.42 0.01 4.91
CA HIS A 12 12.33 1.09 4.48
C HIS A 12 12.86 1.91 5.67
N PHE A 13 12.01 2.19 6.66
CA PHE A 13 12.44 2.91 7.85
C PHE A 13 13.43 2.13 8.72
N ARG A 14 13.34 0.80 8.71
CA ARG A 14 14.28 -0.07 9.44
C ARG A 14 15.56 -0.30 8.66
N LYS A 15 15.43 -0.57 7.40
CA LYS A 15 16.53 -0.86 6.50
C LYS A 15 16.21 -0.29 5.12
N LYS A 16 16.92 0.73 4.74
CA LYS A 16 16.74 1.44 3.47
C LYS A 16 16.44 0.48 2.31
N ASP A 17 15.33 0.72 1.64
CA ASP A 17 14.91 0.00 0.45
C ASP A 17 15.36 0.76 -0.79
N SER A 18 16.38 0.26 -1.48
CA SER A 18 16.95 0.93 -2.64
C SER A 18 15.98 1.02 -3.82
N ARG A 19 15.07 0.05 -3.96
CA ARG A 19 14.03 0.11 -4.99
C ARG A 19 13.05 1.25 -4.72
N LEU A 20 12.61 1.37 -3.49
CA LEU A 20 11.71 2.46 -3.09
C LEU A 20 12.38 3.81 -3.28
N VAL A 21 13.65 3.93 -2.90
CA VAL A 21 14.43 5.16 -3.16
C VAL A 21 14.45 5.49 -4.64
N GLY A 22 14.70 4.50 -5.50
CA GLY A 22 14.70 4.68 -6.95
C GLY A 22 13.36 5.18 -7.47
N PHE A 23 12.26 4.61 -7.00
CA PHE A 23 10.92 5.06 -7.39
C PHE A 23 10.62 6.48 -6.91
N LEU A 24 11.06 6.83 -5.70
CA LEU A 24 10.92 8.18 -5.17
C LEU A 24 11.68 9.21 -6.00
N LEU A 25 12.91 8.89 -6.38
CA LEU A 25 13.72 9.75 -7.23
C LEU A 25 13.11 9.95 -8.62
N GLN A 26 12.37 8.97 -9.12
CA GLN A 26 11.65 9.04 -10.39
C GLN A 26 10.27 9.72 -10.26
N GLU A 27 9.92 10.17 -9.07
CA GLU A 27 8.62 10.82 -8.79
C GLU A 27 7.43 9.91 -9.14
N ARG A 28 7.57 8.60 -8.92
CA ARG A 28 6.54 7.60 -9.25
C ARG A 28 5.70 7.16 -8.06
N VAL A 29 6.10 7.52 -6.84
CA VAL A 29 5.48 6.99 -5.61
C VAL A 29 4.29 7.84 -5.20
N HIS A 30 3.18 7.17 -4.94
CA HIS A 30 1.95 7.73 -4.40
C HIS A 30 1.71 7.15 -3.00
N THR A 31 0.90 7.82 -2.23
CA THR A 31 0.42 7.33 -0.94
C THR A 31 -1.11 7.39 -0.91
N CYS A 32 -1.71 6.92 0.18
CA CYS A 32 -3.12 7.11 0.47
C CYS A 32 -3.28 7.27 1.98
N ASP A 33 -4.42 7.80 2.41
CA ASP A 33 -4.64 8.09 3.83
C ASP A 33 -4.60 6.83 4.70
N VAL A 34 -4.98 5.68 4.17
CA VAL A 34 -4.89 4.41 4.91
C VAL A 34 -3.44 4.09 5.28
N VAL A 35 -2.52 4.24 4.33
CA VAL A 35 -1.08 4.02 4.58
C VAL A 35 -0.56 5.00 5.63
N VAL A 36 -0.83 6.29 5.44
CA VAL A 36 -0.38 7.32 6.38
C VAL A 36 -0.95 7.08 7.78
N GLY A 37 -2.25 6.76 7.86
CA GLY A 37 -2.91 6.48 9.13
C GLY A 37 -2.30 5.29 9.86
N GLU A 38 -2.03 4.19 9.16
CA GLU A 38 -1.38 3.04 9.76
C GLU A 38 0.03 3.36 10.27
N LEU A 39 0.79 4.13 9.50
CA LEU A 39 2.13 4.55 9.93
C LEU A 39 2.09 5.45 11.16
N LEU A 40 1.10 6.34 11.26
CA LEU A 40 0.90 7.19 12.44
C LEU A 40 0.54 6.39 13.68
N LEU A 41 -0.23 5.30 13.52
CA LEU A 41 -0.59 4.41 14.62
C LEU A 41 0.59 3.55 15.10
N GLY A 42 1.57 3.32 14.23
CA GLY A 42 2.78 2.61 14.59
C GLY A 42 3.77 3.51 15.34
N SER A 43 4.83 2.89 15.89
CA SER A 43 5.83 3.58 16.71
C SER A 43 7.15 3.82 15.99
N GLY A 44 7.31 3.33 14.78
CA GLY A 44 8.60 3.31 14.08
C GLY A 44 8.81 4.40 13.04
N MET A 45 7.93 5.38 12.94
CA MET A 45 8.05 6.42 11.94
C MET A 45 9.14 7.43 12.31
N PRO A 46 10.15 7.65 11.45
CA PRO A 46 11.20 8.63 11.73
C PRO A 46 10.66 10.05 11.80
N LYS A 47 11.43 10.91 12.45
CA LYS A 47 11.15 12.35 12.48
C LYS A 47 11.04 12.87 11.04
N ASP A 48 10.07 13.74 10.82
CA ASP A 48 9.77 14.38 9.53
C ASP A 48 9.22 13.42 8.44
N ALA A 49 9.15 12.12 8.69
CA ALA A 49 8.60 11.18 7.71
C ALA A 49 7.13 11.46 7.38
N ASN A 50 6.33 11.89 8.38
CA ASN A 50 4.94 12.23 8.13
C ASN A 50 4.80 13.39 7.15
N SER A 51 5.59 14.45 7.31
CA SER A 51 5.58 15.60 6.38
C SER A 51 5.98 15.17 4.98
N ASN A 52 6.99 14.31 4.86
CA ASN A 52 7.46 13.79 3.57
C ASN A 52 6.40 12.93 2.89
N LEU A 53 5.71 12.08 3.66
CA LEU A 53 4.62 11.24 3.14
C LEU A 53 3.46 12.09 2.65
N LEU A 54 3.08 13.13 3.41
CA LEU A 54 1.99 14.02 3.02
C LEU A 54 2.32 14.88 1.80
N ALA A 55 3.60 15.04 1.47
CA ALA A 55 4.04 15.73 0.27
C ALA A 55 3.92 14.86 -1.00
N LEU A 56 3.76 13.54 -0.87
CA LEU A 56 3.56 12.66 -2.01
C LEU A 56 2.16 12.84 -2.60
N PRO A 57 2.01 12.61 -3.91
CA PRO A 57 0.67 12.55 -4.51
C PRO A 57 -0.16 11.47 -3.81
N ARG A 58 -1.45 11.78 -3.59
CA ARG A 58 -2.33 10.93 -2.80
C ARG A 58 -3.41 10.31 -3.68
N LEU A 59 -3.55 8.99 -3.59
CA LEU A 59 -4.65 8.29 -4.23
C LEU A 59 -5.90 8.42 -3.36
N PRO A 60 -7.09 8.51 -3.97
CA PRO A 60 -8.34 8.52 -3.21
C PRO A 60 -8.50 7.24 -2.39
N SER A 61 -9.00 7.38 -1.16
CA SER A 61 -9.30 6.24 -0.31
C SER A 61 -10.64 5.63 -0.72
N PRO A 62 -10.72 4.30 -0.89
CA PRO A 62 -12.01 3.66 -1.15
C PRO A 62 -12.93 3.74 0.06
N THR A 63 -14.23 3.72 -0.17
CA THR A 63 -15.21 3.63 0.91
C THR A 63 -15.21 2.24 1.53
N ALA A 64 -15.77 2.13 2.73
CA ALA A 64 -15.94 0.83 3.39
C ALA A 64 -16.81 -0.10 2.54
N ALA A 65 -17.88 0.41 1.94
CA ALA A 65 -18.76 -0.38 1.08
C ALA A 65 -18.04 -0.88 -0.16
N GLU A 66 -17.27 -0.04 -0.82
CA GLU A 66 -16.45 -0.44 -1.97
C GLU A 66 -15.46 -1.54 -1.60
N THR A 67 -14.81 -1.39 -0.45
CA THR A 67 -13.83 -2.36 0.04
C THR A 67 -14.48 -3.71 0.31
N ARG A 68 -15.63 -3.71 0.99
CA ARG A 68 -16.38 -4.94 1.27
C ARG A 68 -16.78 -5.67 -0.02
N LEU A 69 -17.32 -4.93 -0.99
CA LEU A 69 -17.70 -5.50 -2.28
C LEU A 69 -16.52 -6.05 -3.06
N PHE A 70 -15.38 -5.37 -2.98
CA PHE A 70 -14.14 -5.81 -3.62
C PHE A 70 -13.66 -7.13 -3.03
N ILE A 71 -13.67 -7.26 -1.70
CA ILE A 71 -13.29 -8.51 -1.02
C ILE A 71 -14.25 -9.64 -1.41
N GLU A 72 -15.57 -9.39 -1.42
CA GLU A 72 -16.55 -10.39 -1.82
C GLU A 72 -16.32 -10.87 -3.25
N ARG A 73 -16.05 -9.95 -4.15
CA ARG A 73 -15.83 -10.26 -5.57
C ARG A 73 -14.55 -11.08 -5.77
N HIS A 74 -13.57 -10.92 -4.89
CA HIS A 74 -12.28 -11.59 -4.97
C HIS A 74 -12.02 -12.53 -3.80
N ARG A 75 -13.06 -13.19 -3.30
CA ARG A 75 -12.96 -14.05 -2.11
C ARG A 75 -11.90 -15.14 -2.23
N ARG A 76 -11.69 -15.70 -3.40
CA ARG A 76 -10.66 -16.74 -3.59
C ARG A 76 -9.26 -16.22 -3.30
N ALA A 77 -9.00 -14.96 -3.62
CA ALA A 77 -7.69 -14.36 -3.34
C ALA A 77 -7.56 -13.93 -1.87
N PHE A 78 -8.63 -13.39 -1.27
CA PHE A 78 -8.58 -12.83 0.07
C PHE A 78 -8.83 -13.81 1.20
N ALA A 79 -9.73 -14.76 1.05
CA ALA A 79 -10.13 -15.67 2.13
C ALA A 79 -8.94 -16.52 2.58
N GLY A 80 -8.62 -16.45 3.88
CA GLY A 80 -7.49 -17.17 4.45
C GLY A 80 -6.11 -16.65 4.03
N SER A 81 -6.04 -15.50 3.36
CA SER A 81 -4.77 -14.94 2.85
C SER A 81 -3.88 -14.35 3.94
N GLY A 82 -4.43 -13.99 5.10
CA GLY A 82 -3.71 -13.21 6.11
C GLY A 82 -3.77 -11.71 5.85
N VAL A 83 -4.36 -11.26 4.75
CA VAL A 83 -4.52 -9.83 4.42
C VAL A 83 -5.70 -9.26 5.21
N GLY A 84 -5.44 -8.20 5.98
CA GLY A 84 -6.45 -7.53 6.77
C GLY A 84 -7.21 -6.45 6.01
N TRP A 85 -8.15 -5.82 6.73
CA TRP A 85 -9.03 -4.79 6.15
C TRP A 85 -8.26 -3.60 5.57
N ALA A 86 -7.29 -3.06 6.31
CA ALA A 86 -6.50 -1.91 5.83
C ALA A 86 -5.72 -2.27 4.57
N ASP A 87 -5.11 -3.44 4.52
CA ASP A 87 -4.40 -3.90 3.33
C ASP A 87 -5.34 -4.05 2.13
N ALA A 88 -6.55 -4.56 2.37
CA ALA A 88 -7.56 -4.67 1.30
C ALA A 88 -7.93 -3.29 0.74
N GLN A 89 -8.05 -2.29 1.60
CA GLN A 89 -8.30 -0.90 1.17
C GLN A 89 -7.14 -0.36 0.32
N ILE A 90 -5.90 -0.65 0.71
CA ILE A 90 -4.71 -0.23 -0.02
C ILE A 90 -4.68 -0.90 -1.41
N VAL A 91 -4.94 -2.19 -1.48
CA VAL A 91 -5.00 -2.93 -2.74
C VAL A 91 -6.08 -2.36 -3.65
N LEU A 92 -7.26 -2.08 -3.11
CA LEU A 92 -8.35 -1.48 -3.89
C LEU A 92 -8.00 -0.07 -4.38
N ALA A 93 -7.37 0.75 -3.54
CA ALA A 93 -6.93 2.09 -3.94
C ALA A 93 -6.00 2.02 -5.16
N ALA A 94 -5.06 1.09 -5.15
CA ALA A 94 -4.16 0.88 -6.28
C ALA A 94 -4.93 0.39 -7.52
N ALA A 95 -5.82 -0.58 -7.36
CA ALA A 95 -6.60 -1.13 -8.47
C ALA A 95 -7.47 -0.07 -9.14
N LYS A 96 -8.14 0.77 -8.35
CA LYS A 96 -9.00 1.84 -8.87
C LYS A 96 -8.22 2.90 -9.64
N ALA A 97 -7.00 3.19 -9.20
CA ALA A 97 -6.17 4.22 -9.81
C ALA A 97 -5.31 3.70 -10.97
N GLY A 98 -5.32 2.39 -11.22
CA GLY A 98 -4.40 1.80 -12.20
C GLY A 98 -2.96 1.83 -11.74
N ALA A 99 -2.73 1.92 -10.43
CA ALA A 99 -1.39 1.89 -9.85
C ALA A 99 -0.95 0.45 -9.57
N ARG A 100 0.35 0.28 -9.41
CA ARG A 100 0.93 -0.99 -8.99
C ARG A 100 1.43 -0.87 -7.56
N ILE A 101 1.43 -1.97 -6.84
CA ILE A 101 1.81 -2.01 -5.43
C ILE A 101 3.26 -2.46 -5.26
N HIS A 102 4.00 -1.70 -4.46
CA HIS A 102 5.28 -2.10 -3.92
C HIS A 102 5.07 -2.51 -2.46
N THR A 103 5.39 -3.76 -2.13
CA THR A 103 5.15 -4.33 -0.79
C THR A 103 6.30 -5.22 -0.34
N ALA A 104 6.50 -5.27 0.98
CA ALA A 104 7.39 -6.24 1.63
C ALA A 104 6.62 -7.41 2.24
N ASP A 105 5.29 -7.39 2.21
CA ASP A 105 4.44 -8.41 2.83
C ASP A 105 4.13 -9.53 1.84
N ARG A 106 4.40 -10.77 2.24
CA ARG A 106 4.20 -11.96 1.38
C ARG A 106 2.73 -12.21 1.06
N ASP A 107 1.84 -11.97 2.01
CA ASP A 107 0.41 -12.20 1.83
C ASP A 107 -0.19 -11.15 0.90
N VAL A 108 0.17 -9.88 1.09
CA VAL A 108 -0.24 -8.80 0.19
C VAL A 108 0.28 -9.06 -1.22
N ARG A 109 1.55 -9.49 -1.35
CA ARG A 109 2.14 -9.83 -2.65
C ARG A 109 1.33 -10.89 -3.39
N ARG A 110 0.93 -11.93 -2.67
CA ARG A 110 0.14 -13.04 -3.25
C ARG A 110 -1.20 -12.55 -3.78
N VAL A 111 -1.90 -11.75 -2.98
CA VAL A 111 -3.20 -11.18 -3.37
C VAL A 111 -3.03 -10.25 -4.57
N CYS A 112 -2.03 -9.38 -4.55
CA CYS A 112 -1.78 -8.44 -5.64
C CYS A 112 -1.44 -9.17 -6.95
N LYS A 113 -0.67 -10.24 -6.89
CA LYS A 113 -0.39 -11.08 -8.08
C LYS A 113 -1.66 -11.66 -8.66
N ALA A 114 -2.55 -12.18 -7.81
CA ALA A 114 -3.82 -12.76 -8.25
C ALA A 114 -4.70 -11.72 -8.95
N MET A 115 -4.55 -10.44 -8.64
CA MET A 115 -5.34 -9.35 -9.20
C MET A 115 -4.62 -8.53 -10.28
N GLY A 116 -3.37 -8.85 -10.57
CA GLY A 116 -2.61 -8.13 -11.58
C GLY A 116 -2.18 -6.72 -11.21
N VAL A 117 -2.16 -6.37 -9.91
CA VAL A 117 -1.70 -5.04 -9.42
C VAL A 117 -0.32 -5.10 -8.76
N PHE A 118 0.29 -6.26 -8.73
CA PHE A 118 1.60 -6.44 -8.13
C PHE A 118 2.71 -5.82 -9.00
N LEU A 119 3.65 -5.15 -8.36
CA LEU A 119 4.84 -4.61 -9.01
C LEU A 119 6.11 -5.29 -8.47
N THR A 120 6.37 -5.07 -7.18
CA THR A 120 7.58 -5.61 -6.54
C THR A 120 7.34 -6.00 -5.10
#